data_d4ce08c97bc347ebc5f56a2cc1dbf8ec
#
_entry.id   d4ce08c97bc347ebc5f56a2cc1dbf8ec
#
_cell.length_a   1.000
_cell.length_b   1.000
_cell.length_c   1.000
_cell.angle_alpha   90.00
_cell.angle_beta   90.00
_cell.angle_gamma   90.00
#
_symmetry.space_group_name_H-M   'P 1'
#
loop_
_entity.id
_entity.type
_entity.pdbx_description
1 polymer ?
#
loop_
_entity_poly.entity_id
_entity_poly.type
_entity_poly.pdbx_seq_one_letter_code
_entity_poly.pdbx_strand_id
1 'polypeptide(L)'
;MLPSIKIKKSLGQHFLRDDAVSSQIVNLLTDESLIGTVVEVGPGRGSLTDLLVCKAIANLYLVEVDRELIPYLKKRYPQLNGRIIAADFLALSLTEQFQGARLTIIGNFPYNI
;
A
#
# COMPACT_ATOMS: atom_id res chain seq x y z
N MET A 1 -20.73 3.80 6.96
CA MET A 1 -19.30 3.74 6.67
C MET A 1 -18.99 3.55 5.19
N LEU A 2 -19.62 2.57 4.56
CA LEU A 2 -19.30 2.27 3.17
C LEU A 2 -19.57 3.42 2.20
N PRO A 3 -20.69 4.19 2.31
CA PRO A 3 -20.87 5.35 1.44
C PRO A 3 -19.78 6.41 1.63
N SER A 4 -19.37 6.63 2.87
CA SER A 4 -18.27 7.54 3.15
C SER A 4 -16.95 7.04 2.57
N ILE A 5 -16.70 5.75 2.68
CA ILE A 5 -15.51 5.14 2.10
C ILE A 5 -15.50 5.33 0.59
N LYS A 6 -16.65 5.14 -0.06
CA LYS A 6 -16.76 5.28 -1.50
C LYS A 6 -16.43 6.71 -1.96
N ILE A 7 -16.94 7.70 -1.26
CA ILE A 7 -16.63 9.10 -1.54
C ILE A 7 -15.15 9.37 -1.29
N LYS A 8 -14.63 8.85 -0.19
CA LYS A 8 -13.23 9.03 0.17
C LYS A 8 -12.29 8.27 -0.75
N LYS A 9 -12.74 7.15 -1.30
CA LYS A 9 -11.97 6.44 -2.31
C LYS A 9 -11.75 7.34 -3.52
N SER A 10 -12.75 8.09 -3.92
CA SER A 10 -12.61 9.05 -5.01
C SER A 10 -11.59 10.13 -4.65
N LEU A 11 -11.67 10.67 -3.44
CA LEU A 11 -10.71 11.66 -2.96
C LEU A 11 -9.32 11.06 -2.83
N GLY A 12 -9.23 9.82 -2.33
CA GLY A 12 -7.97 9.14 -2.20
C GLY A 12 -7.29 8.94 -3.55
N GLN A 13 -8.04 8.58 -4.57
CA GLN A 13 -7.51 8.46 -5.92
C GLN A 13 -6.97 9.80 -6.42
N HIS A 14 -7.65 10.88 -6.11
CA HIS A 14 -7.20 12.21 -6.48
C HIS A 14 -5.87 12.55 -5.78
N PHE A 15 -5.79 12.28 -4.49
CA PHE A 15 -4.55 12.50 -3.73
C PHE A 15 -3.40 11.63 -4.21
N LEU A 16 -3.68 10.37 -4.58
CA LEU A 16 -2.64 9.47 -5.06
C LEU A 16 -2.03 9.93 -6.39
N ARG A 17 -2.71 10.83 -7.11
CA ARG A 17 -2.13 11.44 -8.31
C ARG A 17 -1.27 12.65 -7.98
N ASP A 18 -1.27 13.09 -6.74
CA ASP A 18 -0.46 14.22 -6.30
C ASP A 18 0.87 13.70 -5.80
N ASP A 19 1.91 13.88 -6.61
CA ASP A 19 3.26 13.41 -6.30
C ASP A 19 3.80 14.05 -5.02
N ALA A 20 3.41 15.27 -4.71
CA ALA A 20 3.85 15.94 -3.49
C ALA A 20 3.29 15.23 -2.26
N VAL A 21 2.02 14.81 -2.30
CA VAL A 21 1.41 14.07 -1.19
C VAL A 21 2.08 12.70 -1.04
N SER A 22 2.28 12.00 -2.16
CA SER A 22 2.95 10.69 -2.14
C SER A 22 4.37 10.81 -1.58
N SER A 23 5.11 11.84 -1.96
CA SER A 23 6.46 12.09 -1.44
C SER A 23 6.44 12.34 0.06
N GLN A 24 5.47 13.12 0.55
CA GLN A 24 5.34 13.38 1.98
C GLN A 24 5.08 12.10 2.76
N ILE A 25 4.23 11.22 2.24
CA ILE A 25 3.93 9.95 2.89
C ILE A 25 5.18 9.09 2.96
N VAL A 26 5.91 8.97 1.87
CA VAL A 26 7.13 8.16 1.81
C VAL A 26 8.22 8.70 2.73
N ASN A 27 8.30 10.02 2.86
CA ASN A 27 9.29 10.66 3.73
C ASN A 27 9.05 10.42 5.22
N LEU A 28 7.88 9.87 5.59
CA LEU A 28 7.62 9.48 6.97
C LEU A 28 8.29 8.16 7.36
N LEU A 29 8.78 7.41 6.38
CA LEU A 29 9.45 6.13 6.66
C LEU A 29 10.78 6.39 7.37
N THR A 30 11.04 5.58 8.40
CA THR A 30 12.28 5.64 9.18
C THR A 30 13.24 4.55 8.70
N ASP A 31 14.49 4.63 9.15
CA ASP A 31 15.47 3.58 8.85
C ASP A 31 15.01 2.22 9.36
N GLU A 32 14.35 2.17 10.52
CA GLU A 32 13.79 0.93 11.06
C GLU A 32 12.72 0.37 10.13
N SER A 33 11.87 1.25 9.55
CA SER A 33 10.86 0.83 8.59
C SER A 33 11.49 0.18 7.37
N LEU A 34 12.59 0.74 6.88
CA LEU A 34 13.23 0.27 5.64
C LEU A 34 13.84 -1.11 5.80
N ILE A 35 14.33 -1.46 6.98
CA ILE A 35 14.92 -2.78 7.22
C ILE A 35 13.87 -3.82 7.64
N GLY A 36 12.66 -3.40 7.96
CA GLY A 36 11.56 -4.28 8.36
C GLY A 36 10.63 -4.60 7.20
N THR A 37 9.38 -4.85 7.54
CA THR A 37 8.33 -5.14 6.57
C THR A 37 7.42 -3.93 6.44
N VAL A 38 7.26 -3.46 5.22
CA VAL A 38 6.38 -2.35 4.88
C VAL A 38 5.21 -2.91 4.06
N VAL A 39 3.99 -2.57 4.46
CA VAL A 39 2.78 -2.99 3.77
C VAL A 39 2.07 -1.74 3.26
N GLU A 40 1.98 -1.63 1.95
CA GLU A 40 1.17 -0.58 1.34
C GLU A 40 -0.25 -1.09 1.13
N VAL A 41 -1.22 -0.35 1.67
CA VAL A 41 -2.63 -0.68 1.54
C VAL A 41 -3.25 0.19 0.46
N GLY A 42 -3.92 -0.47 -0.50
CA GLY A 42 -4.62 0.21 -1.58
C GLY A 42 -3.69 0.92 -2.56
N PRO A 43 -2.71 0.21 -3.14
CA PRO A 43 -1.76 0.86 -4.04
C PRO A 43 -2.40 1.47 -5.29
N GLY A 44 -3.59 1.01 -5.67
CA GLY A 44 -4.26 1.52 -6.85
C GLY A 44 -3.42 1.31 -8.09
N ARG A 45 -3.08 2.38 -8.79
CA ARG A 45 -2.23 2.31 -9.97
C ARG A 45 -0.75 2.49 -9.68
N GLY A 46 -0.39 2.69 -8.41
CA GLY A 46 1.00 2.65 -7.99
C GLY A 46 1.71 3.99 -7.82
N SER A 47 0.99 5.09 -7.67
CA SER A 47 1.64 6.40 -7.48
C SER A 47 2.55 6.41 -6.27
N LEU A 48 2.07 5.88 -5.15
CA LEU A 48 2.88 5.77 -3.95
C LEU A 48 3.88 4.61 -4.09
N THR A 49 3.45 3.51 -4.69
CA THR A 49 4.29 2.33 -4.89
C THR A 49 5.54 2.67 -5.71
N ASP A 50 5.40 3.50 -6.74
CA ASP A 50 6.54 3.90 -7.57
C ASP A 50 7.64 4.55 -6.74
N LEU A 51 7.27 5.33 -5.72
CA LEU A 51 8.24 5.94 -4.81
C LEU A 51 8.80 4.92 -3.83
N LEU A 52 7.95 4.00 -3.34
CA LEU A 52 8.37 2.99 -2.38
C LEU A 52 9.40 2.03 -2.97
N VAL A 53 9.21 1.61 -4.23
CA VAL A 53 10.16 0.68 -4.86
C VAL A 53 11.51 1.33 -5.12
N CYS A 54 11.58 2.66 -5.10
CA CYS A 54 12.86 3.38 -5.21
C CYS A 54 13.61 3.46 -3.87
N LYS A 55 12.96 3.08 -2.77
CA LYS A 55 13.61 3.01 -1.46
C LYS A 55 14.19 1.62 -1.25
N ALA A 56 15.20 1.52 -0.41
CA ALA A 56 15.82 0.24 -0.09
C ALA A 56 15.01 -0.46 1.02
N ILE A 57 13.78 -0.81 0.71
CA ILE A 57 12.89 -1.51 1.65
C ILE A 57 13.15 -3.00 1.56
N ALA A 58 13.48 -3.63 2.70
CA ALA A 58 13.81 -5.05 2.73
C ALA A 58 12.64 -5.94 2.31
N ASN A 59 11.45 -5.64 2.82
CA ASN A 59 10.27 -6.44 2.51
C ASN A 59 9.08 -5.52 2.28
N LEU A 60 8.75 -5.28 1.02
CA LEU A 60 7.60 -4.46 0.64
C LEU A 60 6.48 -5.35 0.13
N TYR A 61 5.29 -5.21 0.73
CA TYR A 61 4.09 -5.91 0.31
C TYR A 61 3.02 -4.91 -0.11
N LEU A 62 2.21 -5.32 -1.06
CA LEU A 62 1.03 -4.55 -1.48
C LEU A 62 -0.22 -5.35 -1.13
N VAL A 63 -1.22 -4.69 -0.55
CA VAL A 63 -2.52 -5.30 -0.28
C VAL A 63 -3.57 -4.49 -1.03
N GLU A 64 -4.22 -5.12 -2.01
CA GLU A 64 -5.20 -4.48 -2.87
C GLU A 64 -6.49 -5.29 -2.88
N VAL A 65 -7.61 -4.61 -2.60
CA VAL A 65 -8.94 -5.24 -2.58
C VAL A 65 -9.53 -5.36 -3.98
N ASP A 66 -9.15 -4.49 -4.90
CA ASP A 66 -9.68 -4.50 -6.26
C ASP A 66 -8.93 -5.55 -7.09
N ARG A 67 -9.61 -6.66 -7.34
CA ARG A 67 -9.02 -7.78 -8.08
C ARG A 67 -8.65 -7.42 -9.51
N GLU A 68 -9.29 -6.42 -10.09
CA GLU A 68 -8.97 -5.98 -11.44
C GLU A 68 -7.61 -5.31 -11.52
N LEU A 69 -7.14 -4.72 -10.41
CA LEU A 69 -5.83 -4.08 -10.35
C LEU A 69 -4.68 -5.06 -10.13
N ILE A 70 -4.97 -6.27 -9.66
CA ILE A 70 -3.92 -7.23 -9.34
C ILE A 70 -3.04 -7.59 -10.55
N PRO A 71 -3.59 -7.95 -11.72
CA PRO A 71 -2.74 -8.22 -12.87
C PRO A 71 -1.91 -7.02 -13.29
N TYR A 72 -2.48 -5.82 -13.18
CA TYR A 72 -1.77 -4.58 -13.49
C TYR A 72 -0.56 -4.40 -12.57
N LEU A 73 -0.77 -4.59 -11.26
CA LEU A 73 0.29 -4.44 -10.28
C LEU A 73 1.39 -5.48 -10.46
N LYS A 74 1.01 -6.71 -10.74
CA LYS A 74 1.99 -7.79 -10.98
C LYS A 74 2.86 -7.50 -12.19
N LYS A 75 2.27 -6.94 -13.23
CA LYS A 75 2.99 -6.60 -14.45
C LYS A 75 3.90 -5.40 -14.23
N ARG A 76 3.42 -4.41 -13.49
CA ARG A 76 4.17 -3.17 -13.24
C ARG A 76 5.32 -3.38 -12.24
N TYR A 77 5.13 -4.26 -11.27
CA TYR A 77 6.11 -4.51 -10.20
C TYR A 77 6.51 -5.97 -10.15
N PRO A 78 7.20 -6.48 -11.20
CA PRO A 78 7.61 -7.89 -11.19
C PRO A 78 8.54 -8.22 -10.04
N GLN A 79 9.29 -7.24 -9.52
CA GLN A 79 10.15 -7.43 -8.35
C GLN A 79 9.37 -7.73 -7.07
N LEU A 80 8.06 -7.44 -7.06
CA LEU A 80 7.20 -7.74 -5.92
C LEU A 80 6.42 -9.04 -6.10
N ASN A 81 6.87 -9.92 -6.99
CA ASN A 81 6.23 -11.21 -7.19
C ASN A 81 6.13 -11.99 -5.88
N GLY A 82 4.94 -12.49 -5.57
CA GLY A 82 4.67 -13.17 -4.31
C GLY A 82 4.37 -12.23 -3.14
N ARG A 83 4.44 -10.92 -3.35
CA ARG A 83 4.21 -9.92 -2.31
C ARG A 83 3.05 -8.99 -2.62
N ILE A 84 2.25 -9.32 -3.61
CA ILE A 84 1.03 -8.59 -3.95
C ILE A 84 -0.14 -9.44 -3.52
N ILE A 85 -0.87 -8.96 -2.52
CA ILE A 85 -1.94 -9.71 -1.85
C ILE A 85 -3.29 -9.15 -2.27
N ALA A 86 -4.13 -10.00 -2.85
CA ALA A 86 -5.50 -9.64 -3.23
C ALA A 86 -6.41 -9.88 -2.02
N ALA A 87 -6.63 -8.85 -1.23
CA ALA A 87 -7.42 -8.97 -0.01
C ALA A 87 -7.95 -7.63 0.45
N ASP A 88 -9.00 -7.67 1.25
CA ASP A 88 -9.44 -6.51 2.03
C ASP A 88 -8.54 -6.44 3.25
N PHE A 89 -7.78 -5.36 3.36
CA PHE A 89 -6.86 -5.17 4.47
C PHE A 89 -7.55 -5.29 5.83
N LEU A 90 -8.77 -4.75 5.94
CA LEU A 90 -9.51 -4.77 7.22
C LEU A 90 -9.93 -6.18 7.64
N ALA A 91 -10.04 -7.11 6.68
CA ALA A 91 -10.39 -8.49 6.95
C ALA A 91 -9.16 -9.41 7.06
N LEU A 92 -7.98 -8.88 6.79
CA LEU A 92 -6.75 -9.65 6.76
C LEU A 92 -6.21 -9.88 8.17
N SER A 93 -5.84 -11.12 8.49
CA SER A 93 -5.13 -11.39 9.73
C SER A 93 -3.65 -11.09 9.54
N LEU A 94 -3.21 -9.99 10.10
CA LEU A 94 -1.80 -9.56 9.97
C LEU A 94 -0.84 -10.54 10.64
N THR A 95 -1.25 -11.11 11.78
CA THR A 95 -0.43 -12.07 12.50
C THR A 95 -0.18 -13.32 11.67
N GLU A 96 -1.24 -13.86 11.06
CA GLU A 96 -1.11 -15.05 10.22
C GLU A 96 -0.36 -14.75 8.93
N GLN A 97 -0.71 -13.62 8.29
CA GLN A 97 -0.15 -13.27 6.99
C GLN A 97 1.34 -12.96 7.08
N PHE A 98 1.78 -12.32 8.15
CA PHE A 98 3.16 -11.85 8.30
C PHE A 98 3.88 -12.52 9.46
N GLN A 99 3.27 -13.53 10.05
CA GLN A 99 3.91 -14.40 11.07
C GLN A 99 4.51 -13.64 12.24
N GLY A 100 3.80 -12.62 12.69
CA GLY A 100 4.22 -11.83 13.83
C GLY A 100 5.34 -10.84 13.56
N ALA A 101 5.68 -10.61 12.29
CA ALA A 101 6.70 -9.63 11.94
C ALA A 101 6.26 -8.22 12.33
N ARG A 102 7.24 -7.36 12.61
CA ARG A 102 6.98 -5.95 12.81
C ARG A 102 6.61 -5.32 11.48
N LEU A 103 5.49 -4.58 11.45
CA LEU A 103 4.98 -4.01 10.23
C LEU A 103 4.94 -2.50 10.31
N THR A 104 5.27 -1.87 9.19
CA THR A 104 4.94 -0.48 8.93
C THR A 104 3.83 -0.47 7.89
N ILE A 105 2.68 0.08 8.26
CA ILE A 105 1.53 0.16 7.36
C ILE A 105 1.51 1.55 6.74
N ILE A 106 1.48 1.59 5.42
CA ILE A 106 1.52 2.85 4.69
C ILE A 106 0.45 2.85 3.61
N GLY A 107 -0.04 4.02 3.27
CA GLY A 107 -1.04 4.16 2.23
C GLY A 107 -1.69 5.53 2.30
N ASN A 108 -2.45 5.86 1.28
CA ASN A 108 -3.27 7.06 1.29
C ASN A 108 -4.67 6.67 1.68
N PHE A 109 -4.89 6.54 2.99
CA PHE A 109 -6.18 6.08 3.52
C PHE A 109 -7.24 7.17 3.46
N PRO A 110 -8.51 6.81 3.23
CA PRO A 110 -9.60 7.69 3.59
C PRO A 110 -9.55 7.94 5.09
N TYR A 111 -9.70 9.19 5.49
CA TYR A 111 -9.49 9.57 6.88
C TYR A 111 -10.52 9.01 7.86
N ASN A 112 -11.53 8.33 7.39
CA ASN A 112 -12.52 7.69 8.26
C ASN A 112 -12.35 6.17 8.40
N ILE A 113 -11.24 5.65 7.94
CA ILE A 113 -10.92 4.24 8.18
C ILE A 113 -10.42 4.02 9.60
#